data_09f1503cba550e94d2c2db0a00b281c2
#
_entry.id   09f1503cba550e94d2c2db0a00b281c2
#
_cell.length_a   1.000
_cell.length_b   1.000
_cell.length_c   1.000
_cell.angle_alpha   90.00
_cell.angle_beta   90.00
_cell.angle_gamma   90.00
#
_symmetry.space_group_name_H-M   'P 1'
#
loop_
_entity.id
_entity.type
_entity.pdbx_description
1 polymer ?
#
loop_
_entity_poly.entity_id
_entity_poly.type
_entity_poly.pdbx_seq_one_letter_code
_entity_poly.pdbx_strand_id
1 'polypeptide(L)'
;WATIGGMGLTGAIYAVTLRLKKVENTYIRTRTLKTRNFDELCRHFEETQQEYTYSVAWIDSLANGAHLGRGSLILGEHAIADQAPTSKRFKLHSAGGPSVPFFFPSATLNGLTMRLFNTLVYHRQIRQQRDATVHYDPYFYPLDFVRHWNRIYGKRGFLQYQFAVPFDGGRTL
;
A
#
# COMPACT_ATOMS: atom_id res chain seq x y z
N TRP A 1 25.58 -1.90 -5.47
CA TRP A 1 24.24 -1.39 -5.80
C TRP A 1 23.70 -2.05 -7.07
N ALA A 2 24.46 -2.10 -8.18
CA ALA A 2 23.99 -2.67 -9.44
C ALA A 2 23.46 -4.11 -9.32
N THR A 3 24.07 -4.93 -8.45
CA THR A 3 23.66 -6.32 -8.24
C THR A 3 22.34 -6.42 -7.45
N ILE A 4 22.10 -5.51 -6.51
CA ILE A 4 20.86 -5.51 -5.69
C ILE A 4 19.62 -5.23 -6.57
N GLY A 5 19.73 -4.35 -7.56
CA GLY A 5 18.64 -4.05 -8.52
C GLY A 5 18.79 -4.74 -9.88
N GLY A 6 19.80 -5.61 -10.06
CA GLY A 6 20.20 -6.14 -11.37
C GLY A 6 19.35 -7.29 -11.92
N MET A 7 18.29 -7.71 -11.23
CA MET A 7 17.36 -8.79 -11.64
C MET A 7 18.05 -10.08 -12.07
N GLY A 8 19.20 -10.39 -11.48
CA GLY A 8 20.03 -11.55 -11.84
C GLY A 8 20.93 -11.36 -13.06
N LEU A 9 20.87 -10.23 -13.76
CA LEU A 9 21.66 -9.97 -14.97
C LEU A 9 23.10 -9.58 -14.69
N THR A 10 23.39 -9.06 -13.49
CA THR A 10 24.72 -8.58 -13.08
C THR A 10 25.47 -9.53 -12.15
N GLY A 11 24.83 -10.63 -11.73
CA GLY A 11 25.41 -11.64 -10.87
C GLY A 11 24.39 -12.28 -9.93
N ALA A 12 24.81 -13.34 -9.20
CA ALA A 12 24.01 -14.03 -8.21
C ALA A 12 24.44 -13.61 -6.80
N ILE A 13 23.49 -13.24 -5.96
CA ILE A 13 23.72 -12.97 -4.53
C ILE A 13 23.55 -14.29 -3.79
N TYR A 14 24.63 -14.84 -3.20
CA TYR A 14 24.57 -16.10 -2.46
C TYR A 14 24.48 -15.92 -0.94
N ALA A 15 24.84 -14.76 -0.43
CA ALA A 15 24.76 -14.45 1.00
C ALA A 15 24.49 -12.95 1.22
N VAL A 16 23.69 -12.63 2.24
CA VAL A 16 23.37 -11.25 2.63
C VAL A 16 23.42 -11.12 4.15
N THR A 17 24.03 -10.06 4.65
CA THR A 17 23.97 -9.66 6.06
C THR A 17 23.03 -8.49 6.21
N LEU A 18 21.99 -8.65 7.02
CA LEU A 18 20.95 -7.63 7.24
C LEU A 18 21.02 -7.09 8.66
N ARG A 19 20.88 -5.77 8.81
CA ARG A 19 20.62 -5.13 10.10
C ARG A 19 19.12 -5.12 10.34
N LEU A 20 18.67 -5.80 11.38
CA LEU A 20 17.25 -5.88 11.72
C LEU A 20 16.85 -4.73 12.67
N LYS A 21 15.64 -4.19 12.49
CA LYS A 21 15.01 -3.25 13.42
C LYS A 21 14.33 -4.06 14.54
N LYS A 22 14.65 -3.75 15.79
CA LYS A 22 13.96 -4.33 16.95
C LYS A 22 12.55 -3.75 17.05
N VAL A 23 11.54 -4.60 17.22
CA VAL A 23 10.14 -4.23 17.42
C VAL A 23 9.60 -4.88 18.68
N GLU A 24 8.63 -4.23 19.32
CA GLU A 24 8.05 -4.70 20.60
C GLU A 24 6.86 -5.65 20.39
N ASN A 25 6.22 -5.57 19.23
CA ASN A 25 5.07 -6.41 18.88
C ASN A 25 4.86 -6.41 17.36
N THR A 26 3.87 -7.17 16.89
CA THR A 26 3.52 -7.32 15.46
C THR A 26 2.42 -6.34 15.00
N TYR A 27 2.23 -5.24 15.69
CA TYR A 27 1.21 -4.26 15.34
C TYR A 27 1.81 -2.94 14.87
N ILE A 28 1.08 -2.27 14.00
CA ILE A 28 1.37 -0.96 13.47
C ILE A 28 0.26 0.00 13.91
N ARG A 29 0.64 1.08 14.54
CA ARG A 29 -0.25 2.23 14.77
C ARG A 29 -0.34 3.00 13.48
N THR A 30 -1.53 3.11 12.93
CA THR A 30 -1.78 3.76 11.64
C THR A 30 -2.62 5.01 11.82
N ARG A 31 -2.32 6.00 10.99
CA ARG A 31 -3.16 7.17 10.74
C ARG A 31 -3.45 7.24 9.25
N THR A 32 -4.72 7.24 8.89
CA THR A 32 -5.15 7.36 7.49
C THR A 32 -5.78 8.72 7.28
N LEU A 33 -5.22 9.48 6.36
CA LEU A 33 -5.69 10.80 5.94
C LEU A 33 -6.33 10.68 4.56
N LYS A 34 -7.60 11.09 4.45
CA LYS A 34 -8.30 11.15 3.17
C LYS A 34 -7.95 12.44 2.46
N THR A 35 -7.57 12.38 1.18
CA THR A 35 -7.15 13.53 0.39
C THR A 35 -8.09 13.75 -0.80
N ARG A 36 -8.42 15.01 -1.06
CA ARG A 36 -9.37 15.40 -2.14
C ARG A 36 -8.74 15.43 -3.51
N ASN A 37 -7.42 15.65 -3.56
CA ASN A 37 -6.63 15.74 -4.78
C ASN A 37 -5.15 15.46 -4.48
N PHE A 38 -4.33 15.47 -5.54
CA PHE A 38 -2.90 15.19 -5.46
C PHE A 38 -2.12 16.24 -4.66
N ASP A 39 -2.47 17.52 -4.77
CA ASP A 39 -1.78 18.59 -4.03
C ASP A 39 -1.98 18.44 -2.51
N GLU A 40 -3.18 18.10 -2.09
CA GLU A 40 -3.46 17.82 -0.68
C GLU A 40 -2.71 16.59 -0.18
N LEU A 41 -2.59 15.55 -1.02
CA LEU A 41 -1.78 14.37 -0.73
C LEU A 41 -0.31 14.72 -0.53
N CYS A 42 0.28 15.48 -1.45
CA CYS A 42 1.68 15.91 -1.37
C CYS A 42 1.93 16.74 -0.11
N ARG A 43 1.06 17.70 0.18
CA ARG A 43 1.17 18.53 1.38
C ARG A 43 1.16 17.69 2.65
N HIS A 44 0.21 16.77 2.82
CA HIS A 44 0.17 15.88 3.97
C HIS A 44 1.40 14.98 4.05
N PHE A 45 1.91 14.52 2.92
CA PHE A 45 3.13 13.74 2.88
C PHE A 45 4.34 14.55 3.39
N GLU A 46 4.50 15.80 2.93
CA GLU A 46 5.55 16.72 3.39
C GLU A 46 5.45 17.00 4.90
N GLU A 47 4.24 17.29 5.39
CA GLU A 47 3.98 17.61 6.80
C GLU A 47 4.28 16.43 7.73
N THR A 48 4.11 15.18 7.26
CA THR A 48 4.16 14.00 8.13
C THR A 48 5.37 13.09 7.92
N GLN A 49 6.20 13.32 6.90
CA GLN A 49 7.34 12.45 6.54
C GLN A 49 8.38 12.28 7.65
N GLN A 50 8.51 13.26 8.58
CA GLN A 50 9.44 13.19 9.70
C GLN A 50 8.84 12.53 10.95
N GLU A 51 7.52 12.38 11.01
CA GLU A 51 6.82 11.85 12.18
C GLU A 51 6.60 10.34 12.11
N TYR A 52 6.57 9.77 10.90
CA TYR A 52 6.22 8.37 10.68
C TYR A 52 7.32 7.62 9.94
N THR A 53 7.63 6.41 10.42
CA THR A 53 8.61 5.53 9.76
C THR A 53 8.11 5.02 8.40
N TYR A 54 6.81 4.80 8.28
CA TYR A 54 6.19 4.22 7.09
C TYR A 54 5.07 5.09 6.57
N SER A 55 5.04 5.24 5.26
CA SER A 55 3.95 5.92 4.56
C SER A 55 3.64 5.19 3.25
N VAL A 56 2.37 5.08 2.93
CA VAL A 56 1.88 4.56 1.66
C VAL A 56 0.63 5.33 1.26
N ALA A 57 0.49 5.63 -0.03
CA ALA A 57 -0.69 6.27 -0.55
C ALA A 57 -1.44 5.36 -1.52
N TRP A 58 -2.75 5.29 -1.38
CA TRP A 58 -3.64 4.83 -2.43
C TRP A 58 -4.16 6.05 -3.19
N ILE A 59 -4.04 6.04 -4.51
CA ILE A 59 -4.41 7.16 -5.38
C ILE A 59 -5.41 6.69 -6.43
N ASP A 60 -6.51 7.42 -6.59
CA ASP A 60 -7.45 7.24 -7.69
C ASP A 60 -6.91 7.93 -8.95
N SER A 61 -6.18 7.18 -9.76
CA SER A 61 -5.59 7.67 -11.02
C SER A 61 -6.62 7.90 -12.14
N LEU A 62 -7.88 7.50 -11.94
CA LEU A 62 -8.96 7.73 -12.91
C LEU A 62 -9.84 8.93 -12.57
N ALA A 63 -9.63 9.54 -11.40
CA ALA A 63 -10.25 10.81 -11.06
C ALA A 63 -9.63 11.93 -11.88
N ASN A 64 -10.41 12.96 -12.19
CA ASN A 64 -9.99 14.09 -13.01
C ASN A 64 -10.53 15.43 -12.47
N GLY A 65 -10.10 16.52 -13.11
CA GLY A 65 -10.46 17.87 -12.69
C GLY A 65 -10.01 18.18 -11.27
N ALA A 66 -10.84 18.79 -10.46
CA ALA A 66 -10.55 19.16 -9.06
C ALA A 66 -10.25 17.96 -8.14
N HIS A 67 -10.53 16.74 -8.59
CA HIS A 67 -10.30 15.50 -7.84
C HIS A 67 -9.16 14.64 -8.39
N LEU A 68 -8.37 15.17 -9.33
CA LEU A 68 -7.21 14.46 -9.87
C LEU A 68 -6.30 14.02 -8.72
N GLY A 69 -5.99 12.71 -8.65
CA GLY A 69 -5.14 12.14 -7.63
C GLY A 69 -5.73 12.13 -6.21
N ARG A 70 -7.09 12.23 -6.08
CA ARG A 70 -7.72 12.00 -4.76
C ARG A 70 -7.35 10.62 -4.22
N GLY A 71 -7.26 10.49 -2.89
CA GLY A 71 -6.78 9.24 -2.35
C GLY A 71 -6.82 9.16 -0.84
N SER A 72 -5.96 8.31 -0.30
CA SER A 72 -5.75 8.15 1.14
C SER A 72 -4.27 7.95 1.41
N LEU A 73 -3.70 8.80 2.27
CA LEU A 73 -2.36 8.63 2.81
C LEU A 73 -2.44 7.81 4.09
N ILE A 74 -1.75 6.68 4.12
CA ILE A 74 -1.71 5.78 5.26
C ILE A 74 -0.32 5.85 5.87
N LEU A 75 -0.24 6.43 7.04
CA LEU A 75 0.96 6.59 7.84
C LEU A 75 1.04 5.47 8.86
N GLY A 76 2.24 4.98 9.15
CA GLY A 76 2.44 3.87 10.07
C GLY A 76 3.68 4.00 10.94
N GLU A 77 3.54 3.60 12.19
CA GLU A 77 4.64 3.48 13.13
C GLU A 77 4.47 2.18 13.94
N HIS A 78 5.57 1.53 14.31
CA HIS A 78 5.48 0.36 15.18
C HIS A 78 4.77 0.70 16.48
N ALA A 79 3.78 -0.10 16.84
CA ALA A 79 3.08 0.07 18.10
C ALA A 79 3.99 -0.31 19.28
N ILE A 80 3.93 0.45 20.35
CA ILE A 80 4.58 0.12 21.63
C ILE A 80 3.78 -0.95 22.36
N ALA A 81 4.37 -1.53 23.40
CA ALA A 81 3.81 -2.69 24.13
C ALA A 81 2.36 -2.52 24.54
N ASP A 82 2.00 -1.36 25.06
CA ASP A 82 0.66 -1.07 25.62
C ASP A 82 -0.43 -0.84 24.55
N GLN A 83 -0.02 -0.65 23.29
CA GLN A 83 -0.94 -0.38 22.18
C GLN A 83 -1.36 -1.64 21.41
N ALA A 84 -0.82 -2.79 21.76
CA ALA A 84 -1.12 -4.07 21.12
C ALA A 84 -1.98 -4.96 22.00
N PRO A 85 -2.90 -5.78 21.41
CA PRO A 85 -3.64 -6.79 22.18
C PRO A 85 -2.69 -7.79 22.83
N THR A 86 -2.70 -7.91 24.15
CA THR A 86 -1.77 -8.72 24.93
C THR A 86 -1.72 -10.19 24.49
N SER A 87 -2.88 -10.76 24.17
CA SER A 87 -3.00 -12.17 23.75
C SER A 87 -2.46 -12.48 22.35
N LYS A 88 -2.20 -11.46 21.51
CA LYS A 88 -1.80 -11.63 20.10
C LYS A 88 -0.53 -10.85 19.75
N ARG A 89 0.21 -10.42 20.76
CA ARG A 89 1.34 -9.50 20.64
C ARG A 89 2.40 -9.92 19.61
N PHE A 90 2.66 -11.22 19.47
CA PHE A 90 3.64 -11.79 18.54
C PHE A 90 3.02 -12.79 17.56
N LYS A 91 1.72 -12.63 17.25
CA LYS A 91 1.10 -13.49 16.25
C LYS A 91 1.77 -13.22 14.89
N LEU A 92 2.31 -14.26 14.29
CA LEU A 92 2.87 -14.19 12.95
C LEU A 92 1.78 -14.27 11.88
N HIS A 93 2.17 -14.02 10.62
CA HIS A 93 1.31 -14.14 9.46
C HIS A 93 0.58 -15.50 9.44
N SER A 94 -0.70 -15.43 9.16
CA SER A 94 -1.55 -16.61 8.93
C SER A 94 -2.01 -16.57 7.48
N ALA A 95 -1.46 -17.45 6.66
CA ALA A 95 -1.89 -17.63 5.28
C ALA A 95 -3.33 -18.16 5.27
N GLY A 96 -4.30 -17.27 5.17
CA GLY A 96 -5.72 -17.64 5.16
C GLY A 96 -6.59 -16.46 4.81
N GLY A 97 -6.98 -16.35 3.55
CA GLY A 97 -7.90 -15.33 3.06
C GLY A 97 -8.77 -15.91 1.94
N PRO A 98 -9.77 -15.16 1.47
CA PRO A 98 -10.57 -15.53 0.33
C PRO A 98 -9.69 -15.77 -0.89
N SER A 99 -10.06 -16.73 -1.70
CA SER A 99 -9.33 -17.05 -2.95
C SER A 99 -10.15 -16.63 -4.15
N VAL A 100 -9.49 -16.06 -5.17
CA VAL A 100 -10.12 -15.84 -6.48
C VAL A 100 -10.17 -17.18 -7.21
N PRO A 101 -11.36 -17.78 -7.42
CA PRO A 101 -11.49 -19.17 -7.84
C PRO A 101 -11.13 -19.40 -9.31
N PHE A 102 -11.31 -18.40 -10.16
CA PHE A 102 -11.08 -18.51 -11.61
C PHE A 102 -10.53 -17.20 -12.19
N PHE A 103 -10.00 -17.26 -13.40
CA PHE A 103 -9.57 -16.08 -14.13
C PHE A 103 -10.77 -15.26 -14.58
N PHE A 104 -10.78 -13.98 -14.23
CA PHE A 104 -11.85 -13.08 -14.66
C PHE A 104 -11.78 -12.86 -16.18
N PRO A 105 -12.94 -12.67 -16.83
CA PRO A 105 -12.97 -12.26 -18.23
C PRO A 105 -12.21 -10.96 -18.43
N SER A 106 -11.47 -10.82 -19.54
CA SER A 106 -10.65 -9.64 -19.82
C SER A 106 -11.45 -8.33 -19.86
N ALA A 107 -12.76 -8.40 -20.13
CA ALA A 107 -13.66 -7.26 -20.14
C ALA A 107 -14.04 -6.75 -18.73
N THR A 108 -13.75 -7.51 -17.67
CA THR A 108 -14.11 -7.13 -16.28
C THR A 108 -13.36 -5.88 -15.81
N LEU A 109 -12.09 -5.75 -16.19
CA LEU A 109 -11.27 -4.57 -15.88
C LEU A 109 -11.31 -3.59 -17.05
N ASN A 110 -12.24 -2.67 -17.00
CA ASN A 110 -12.39 -1.57 -17.96
C ASN A 110 -12.53 -0.22 -17.23
N GLY A 111 -12.47 0.87 -17.98
CA GLY A 111 -12.51 2.21 -17.40
C GLY A 111 -13.74 2.51 -16.54
N LEU A 112 -14.89 1.93 -16.86
CA LEU A 112 -16.13 2.14 -16.11
C LEU A 112 -16.10 1.37 -14.77
N THR A 113 -15.77 0.07 -14.81
CA THR A 113 -15.71 -0.78 -13.61
C THR A 113 -14.63 -0.29 -12.64
N MET A 114 -13.49 0.17 -13.15
CA MET A 114 -12.42 0.71 -12.33
C MET A 114 -12.76 2.06 -11.72
N ARG A 115 -13.46 2.94 -12.44
CA ARG A 115 -13.97 4.21 -11.86
C ARG A 115 -14.98 3.95 -10.74
N LEU A 116 -15.89 3.00 -10.93
CA LEU A 116 -16.85 2.61 -9.92
C LEU A 116 -16.13 2.05 -8.69
N PHE A 117 -15.20 1.11 -8.89
CA PHE A 117 -14.39 0.53 -7.82
C PHE A 117 -13.61 1.61 -7.03
N ASN A 118 -12.89 2.49 -7.72
CA ASN A 118 -12.12 3.55 -7.09
C ASN A 118 -13.03 4.51 -6.30
N THR A 119 -14.20 4.83 -6.84
CA THR A 119 -15.19 5.66 -6.15
C THR A 119 -15.67 5.00 -4.86
N LEU A 120 -15.99 3.70 -4.90
CA LEU A 120 -16.39 2.94 -3.71
C LEU A 120 -15.26 2.88 -2.68
N VAL A 121 -14.04 2.60 -3.10
CA VAL A 121 -12.86 2.57 -2.20
C VAL A 121 -12.67 3.94 -1.54
N TYR A 122 -12.71 5.02 -2.31
CA TYR A 122 -12.56 6.38 -1.79
C TYR A 122 -13.66 6.75 -0.77
N HIS A 123 -14.91 6.43 -1.06
CA HIS A 123 -16.04 6.74 -0.18
C HIS A 123 -16.19 5.79 1.00
N ARG A 124 -15.53 4.61 0.98
CA ARG A 124 -15.47 3.71 2.13
C ARG A 124 -14.87 4.39 3.36
N GLN A 125 -13.92 5.30 3.17
CA GLN A 125 -13.43 6.17 4.24
C GLN A 125 -14.32 7.40 4.35
N ILE A 126 -15.22 7.39 5.34
CA ILE A 126 -16.16 8.50 5.59
C ILE A 126 -15.43 9.65 6.30
N ARG A 127 -14.59 9.34 7.27
CA ARG A 127 -13.87 10.35 8.07
C ARG A 127 -12.63 10.85 7.34
N GLN A 128 -12.32 12.15 7.49
CA GLN A 128 -11.09 12.74 6.92
C GLN A 128 -9.83 12.10 7.52
N GLN A 129 -9.86 11.81 8.81
CA GLN A 129 -8.80 11.10 9.52
C GLN A 129 -9.36 9.88 10.24
N ARG A 130 -8.58 8.79 10.21
CA ARG A 130 -8.87 7.57 10.96
C ARG A 130 -7.57 7.06 11.58
N ASP A 131 -7.56 6.91 12.89
CA ASP A 131 -6.47 6.25 13.64
C ASP A 131 -6.89 4.81 13.99
N ALA A 132 -5.93 3.88 13.88
CA ALA A 132 -6.16 2.47 14.20
C ALA A 132 -4.84 1.79 14.58
N THR A 133 -4.94 0.68 15.32
CA THR A 133 -3.83 -0.26 15.51
C THR A 133 -4.16 -1.53 14.75
N VAL A 134 -3.35 -1.85 13.75
CA VAL A 134 -3.56 -2.99 12.86
C VAL A 134 -2.39 -3.96 12.93
N HIS A 135 -2.61 -5.23 12.63
CA HIS A 135 -1.52 -6.18 12.50
C HIS A 135 -0.62 -5.79 11.32
N TYR A 136 0.70 -6.07 11.39
CA TYR A 136 1.66 -5.70 10.33
C TYR A 136 1.28 -6.26 8.97
N ASP A 137 0.65 -7.42 8.94
CA ASP A 137 0.32 -8.19 7.75
C ASP A 137 -0.59 -7.43 6.77
N PRO A 138 -1.81 -7.00 7.13
CA PRO A 138 -2.64 -6.20 6.22
C PRO A 138 -2.07 -4.80 5.94
N TYR A 139 -1.11 -4.34 6.74
CA TYR A 139 -0.44 -3.06 6.51
C TYR A 139 0.63 -3.15 5.41
N PHE A 140 1.55 -4.12 5.53
CA PHE A 140 2.66 -4.29 4.59
C PHE A 140 2.31 -5.16 3.39
N TYR A 141 1.36 -6.09 3.54
CA TYR A 141 0.97 -7.08 2.52
C TYR A 141 -0.53 -7.04 2.22
N PRO A 142 -1.09 -5.87 1.83
CA PRO A 142 -2.54 -5.72 1.65
C PRO A 142 -3.11 -6.64 0.55
N LEU A 143 -2.31 -7.04 -0.42
CA LEU A 143 -2.73 -7.93 -1.52
C LEU A 143 -2.68 -9.41 -1.14
N ASP A 144 -1.80 -9.80 -0.20
CA ASP A 144 -1.63 -11.21 0.20
C ASP A 144 -2.82 -11.74 1.01
N PHE A 145 -3.68 -10.83 1.49
CA PHE A 145 -4.96 -11.21 2.08
C PHE A 145 -5.88 -11.95 1.10
N VAL A 146 -5.78 -11.67 -0.21
CA VAL A 146 -6.57 -12.34 -1.26
C VAL A 146 -5.70 -13.34 -2.01
N ARG A 147 -5.95 -14.64 -1.81
CA ARG A 147 -5.20 -15.68 -2.51
C ARG A 147 -5.54 -15.66 -4.01
N HIS A 148 -4.52 -15.87 -4.85
CA HIS A 148 -4.65 -15.87 -6.31
C HIS A 148 -5.23 -14.56 -6.89
N TRP A 149 -4.97 -13.42 -6.23
CA TRP A 149 -5.46 -12.11 -6.67
C TRP A 149 -5.09 -11.77 -8.12
N ASN A 150 -3.98 -12.31 -8.63
CA ASN A 150 -3.55 -12.18 -10.02
C ASN A 150 -4.62 -12.64 -11.03
N ARG A 151 -5.52 -13.56 -10.66
CA ARG A 151 -6.61 -14.05 -11.52
C ARG A 151 -7.65 -12.98 -11.86
N ILE A 152 -7.73 -11.89 -11.06
CA ILE A 152 -8.59 -10.74 -11.34
C ILE A 152 -8.20 -10.08 -12.66
N TYR A 153 -6.91 -10.10 -13.02
CA TYR A 153 -6.40 -9.51 -14.27
C TYR A 153 -6.60 -10.41 -15.50
N GLY A 154 -7.26 -11.55 -15.33
CA GLY A 154 -7.52 -12.48 -16.41
C GLY A 154 -6.26 -13.19 -16.92
N LYS A 155 -6.41 -13.94 -18.02
CA LYS A 155 -5.30 -14.72 -18.61
C LYS A 155 -4.18 -13.84 -19.20
N ARG A 156 -4.48 -12.58 -19.57
CA ARG A 156 -3.47 -11.65 -20.10
C ARG A 156 -2.50 -11.17 -19.03
N GLY A 157 -2.89 -11.22 -17.75
CA GLY A 157 -2.09 -10.69 -16.64
C GLY A 157 -1.99 -9.17 -16.66
N PHE A 158 -0.94 -8.64 -16.02
CA PHE A 158 -0.63 -7.21 -15.96
C PHE A 158 0.87 -7.00 -15.89
N LEU A 159 1.31 -5.81 -16.18
CA LEU A 159 2.67 -5.34 -15.96
C LEU A 159 2.66 -4.28 -14.85
N GLN A 160 3.66 -4.33 -14.00
CA GLN A 160 3.89 -3.30 -13.00
C GLN A 160 5.21 -2.61 -13.30
N TYR A 161 5.18 -1.30 -13.41
CA TYR A 161 6.36 -0.46 -13.52
C TYR A 161 6.46 0.41 -12.27
N GLN A 162 7.63 0.36 -11.61
CA GLN A 162 7.89 1.13 -10.41
C GLN A 162 9.11 2.01 -10.63
N PHE A 163 8.99 3.28 -10.28
CA PHE A 163 10.06 4.24 -10.41
C PHE A 163 10.04 5.21 -9.22
N ALA A 164 11.18 5.84 -8.96
CA ALA A 164 11.31 6.90 -7.98
C ALA A 164 11.83 8.15 -8.70
N VAL A 165 11.25 9.30 -8.39
CA VAL A 165 11.66 10.61 -8.92
C VAL A 165 11.94 11.57 -7.76
N PRO A 166 12.81 12.57 -7.94
CA PRO A 166 12.92 13.67 -6.99
C PRO A 166 11.59 14.36 -6.80
N PHE A 167 11.32 14.83 -5.58
CA PHE A 167 10.02 15.41 -5.22
C PHE A 167 9.62 16.59 -6.13
N ASP A 168 10.59 17.44 -6.49
CA ASP A 168 10.38 18.60 -7.37
C ASP A 168 9.93 18.20 -8.79
N GLY A 169 10.33 17.01 -9.26
CA GLY A 169 9.93 16.47 -10.56
C GLY A 169 8.58 15.74 -10.54
N GLY A 170 8.09 15.34 -9.36
CA GLY A 170 6.89 14.53 -9.24
C GLY A 170 5.58 15.24 -9.58
N ARG A 171 5.59 16.58 -9.62
CA ARG A 171 4.41 17.40 -9.98
C ARG A 171 4.25 17.59 -11.50
N THR A 172 5.25 17.22 -12.27
CA THR A 172 5.26 17.35 -13.74
C THR A 172 4.92 16.05 -14.47
N LEU A 173 4.76 14.95 -13.74
CA LEU A 173 4.36 13.63 -14.24
C LEU A 173 2.86 13.40 -14.07
#